data_479b37c41d471011f18f1e05e11e9687
#
_entry.id   479b37c41d471011f18f1e05e11e9687
#
_cell.length_a   1.000
_cell.length_b   1.000
_cell.length_c   1.000
_cell.angle_alpha   90.00
_cell.angle_beta   90.00
_cell.angle_gamma   90.00
#
_symmetry.space_group_name_H-M   'P 1'
#
loop_
_entity.id
_entity.type
_entity.pdbx_description
1 polymer ?
#
loop_
_entity_poly.entity_id
_entity_poly.type
_entity_poly.pdbx_seq_one_letter_code
_entity_poly.pdbx_strand_id
1 'polypeptide(L)'
;MSSIGSATATDSGLVISFNGAETELSWRWVRDHGEDESSFDPATKQRRVYALDMNAPSAALQATLDSVGDTPVVSFAWPNTSDQTWISQATITSLLADTPADSATPWHQATDTAATKGDVSAVLADDVALAAWVRDIDAYGFGLLGGFAGGHEEAAALAARIGLPASTIFGTTWDLASDVDAHDDTAYTQTFLAPHTDGTYMHHAPGLQMFCCIERNGTGGESVTVDGFALAETLRAEHPDDFEVLTSISVPGHYIEPGVELRTSRPAIRLDDQGAVVQVSMNNYDRSPMLLPAAQMDAFYRAYGRLHELANDRSRWHSIRLEAGDVLINDNWRVLHGRESYTGGRRFVGCYLNHSDLESRIRTLAV
;
A
#
# COMPACT_ATOMS: atom_id res chain seq x y z
N MET A 1 18.74 10.39 -20.53
CA MET A 1 17.70 9.37 -20.76
C MET A 1 18.39 8.04 -20.90
N SER A 2 18.04 7.06 -20.09
CA SER A 2 18.59 5.70 -20.17
C SER A 2 18.07 5.05 -21.47
N SER A 3 18.95 4.60 -22.34
CA SER A 3 18.59 3.98 -23.61
C SER A 3 19.26 2.60 -23.74
N ILE A 4 18.65 1.72 -24.50
CA ILE A 4 19.24 0.43 -24.85
C ILE A 4 20.43 0.70 -25.78
N GLY A 5 21.61 0.21 -25.40
CA GLY A 5 22.83 0.36 -26.18
C GLY A 5 22.93 -0.64 -27.32
N SER A 6 22.48 -1.88 -27.08
CA SER A 6 22.44 -2.94 -28.08
C SER A 6 21.39 -3.99 -27.77
N ALA A 7 20.91 -4.69 -28.79
CA ALA A 7 20.03 -5.84 -28.70
C ALA A 7 20.56 -6.94 -29.64
N THR A 8 20.91 -8.09 -29.10
CA THR A 8 21.53 -9.19 -29.82
C THR A 8 20.76 -10.49 -29.64
N ALA A 9 20.35 -11.11 -30.73
CA ALA A 9 19.76 -12.44 -30.74
C ALA A 9 20.80 -13.51 -30.51
N THR A 10 20.56 -14.44 -29.60
CA THR A 10 21.37 -15.63 -29.33
C THR A 10 20.52 -16.89 -29.45
N ASP A 11 21.10 -18.06 -29.37
CA ASP A 11 20.35 -19.32 -29.37
C ASP A 11 19.42 -19.48 -28.17
N SER A 12 19.79 -18.87 -27.03
CA SER A 12 19.04 -18.97 -25.74
C SER A 12 18.06 -17.84 -25.47
N GLY A 13 18.31 -16.64 -26.02
CA GLY A 13 17.51 -15.48 -25.72
C GLY A 13 17.96 -14.21 -26.44
N LEU A 14 17.39 -13.11 -25.98
CA LEU A 14 17.74 -11.75 -26.38
C LEU A 14 18.69 -11.15 -25.35
N VAL A 15 19.88 -10.81 -25.71
CA VAL A 15 20.84 -10.07 -24.87
C VAL A 15 20.66 -8.57 -25.12
N ILE A 16 20.30 -7.85 -24.05
CA ILE A 16 20.14 -6.39 -24.04
C ILE A 16 21.28 -5.78 -23.25
N SER A 17 21.96 -4.79 -23.83
CA SER A 17 22.88 -3.91 -23.09
C SER A 17 22.15 -2.65 -22.66
N PHE A 18 22.04 -2.46 -21.33
CA PHE A 18 21.36 -1.31 -20.72
C PHE A 18 22.24 -0.76 -19.58
N ASN A 19 22.55 0.54 -19.62
CA ASN A 19 23.42 1.20 -18.62
C ASN A 19 24.78 0.51 -18.40
N GLY A 20 25.31 -0.17 -19.41
CA GLY A 20 26.59 -0.88 -19.33
C GLY A 20 26.52 -2.28 -18.71
N ALA A 21 25.35 -2.74 -18.31
CA ALA A 21 25.09 -4.11 -17.93
C ALA A 21 24.41 -4.89 -19.07
N GLU A 22 24.67 -6.20 -19.14
CA GLU A 22 24.00 -7.09 -20.08
C GLU A 22 22.99 -7.95 -19.33
N THR A 23 21.77 -8.04 -19.88
CA THR A 23 20.71 -8.90 -19.37
C THR A 23 20.20 -9.79 -20.50
N GLU A 24 20.07 -11.09 -20.22
CA GLU A 24 19.50 -12.05 -21.17
C GLU A 24 18.02 -12.28 -20.86
N LEU A 25 17.16 -12.04 -21.85
CA LEU A 25 15.71 -12.27 -21.80
C LEU A 25 15.40 -13.52 -22.62
N SER A 26 14.71 -14.50 -22.04
CA SER A 26 14.37 -15.73 -22.75
C SER A 26 13.47 -15.45 -23.98
N TRP A 27 13.59 -16.26 -25.04
CA TRP A 27 12.73 -16.11 -26.22
C TRP A 27 11.24 -16.29 -25.93
N ARG A 28 10.89 -17.06 -24.92
CA ARG A 28 9.49 -17.20 -24.47
C ARG A 28 9.00 -15.89 -23.87
N TRP A 29 9.82 -15.24 -23.05
CA TRP A 29 9.51 -13.92 -22.50
C TRP A 29 9.32 -12.88 -23.61
N VAL A 30 10.26 -12.82 -24.55
CA VAL A 30 10.21 -11.89 -25.68
C VAL A 30 8.92 -12.07 -26.49
N ARG A 31 8.54 -13.32 -26.76
CA ARG A 31 7.30 -13.60 -27.50
C ARG A 31 6.04 -13.25 -26.72
N ASP A 32 6.02 -13.52 -25.43
CA ASP A 32 4.89 -13.19 -24.55
C ASP A 32 4.69 -11.68 -24.37
N HIS A 33 5.75 -10.90 -24.52
CA HIS A 33 5.74 -9.44 -24.30
C HIS A 33 5.72 -8.62 -25.59
N GLY A 34 5.49 -9.23 -26.74
CA GLY A 34 5.30 -8.51 -28.00
C GLY A 34 4.19 -7.46 -27.88
N GLU A 35 4.45 -6.27 -28.44
CA GLU A 35 3.50 -5.13 -28.44
C GLU A 35 2.93 -4.87 -29.85
N ASP A 36 3.25 -5.70 -30.84
CA ASP A 36 2.65 -5.66 -32.16
C ASP A 36 1.14 -6.03 -32.10
N GLU A 37 0.38 -5.65 -33.14
CA GLU A 37 -1.08 -5.85 -33.20
C GLU A 37 -1.52 -7.30 -33.04
N SER A 38 -0.67 -8.27 -33.41
CA SER A 38 -0.98 -9.69 -33.28
C SER A 38 -0.80 -10.19 -31.85
N SER A 39 0.04 -9.53 -31.05
CA SER A 39 0.47 -9.93 -29.71
C SER A 39 -0.28 -9.17 -28.61
N PHE A 40 -0.64 -7.91 -28.84
CA PHE A 40 -1.16 -7.00 -27.83
C PHE A 40 -2.28 -6.13 -28.38
N ASP A 41 -3.31 -5.89 -27.57
CA ASP A 41 -4.41 -4.98 -27.87
C ASP A 41 -4.16 -3.62 -27.23
N PRO A 42 -3.84 -2.56 -28.00
CA PRO A 42 -3.52 -1.26 -27.45
C PRO A 42 -4.71 -0.53 -26.82
N ALA A 43 -5.96 -0.89 -27.20
CA ALA A 43 -7.16 -0.28 -26.62
C ALA A 43 -7.50 -0.85 -25.24
N THR A 44 -7.43 -2.17 -25.10
CA THR A 44 -7.72 -2.86 -23.83
C THR A 44 -6.50 -3.03 -22.94
N LYS A 45 -5.29 -2.79 -23.46
CA LYS A 45 -4.00 -3.05 -22.78
C LYS A 45 -3.82 -4.52 -22.39
N GLN A 46 -4.36 -5.42 -23.19
CA GLN A 46 -4.35 -6.86 -22.92
C GLN A 46 -3.54 -7.63 -23.97
N ARG A 47 -2.91 -8.72 -23.53
CA ARG A 47 -2.20 -9.65 -24.39
C ARG A 47 -3.19 -10.49 -25.21
N ARG A 48 -2.87 -10.73 -26.48
CA ARG A 48 -3.60 -11.62 -27.40
C ARG A 48 -2.93 -12.99 -27.52
N VAL A 49 -1.65 -13.07 -27.22
CA VAL A 49 -0.85 -14.30 -27.28
C VAL A 49 -0.86 -14.97 -25.94
N TYR A 50 -1.12 -16.28 -25.92
CA TYR A 50 -1.00 -17.11 -24.74
C TYR A 50 0.26 -17.96 -24.85
N ALA A 51 1.30 -17.61 -24.08
CA ALA A 51 2.64 -18.17 -24.22
C ALA A 51 2.73 -19.69 -24.10
N LEU A 52 1.79 -20.34 -23.38
CA LEU A 52 1.77 -21.79 -23.21
C LEU A 52 1.24 -22.54 -24.45
N ASP A 53 0.44 -21.89 -25.29
CA ASP A 53 -0.14 -22.48 -26.50
C ASP A 53 0.78 -22.37 -27.71
N MET A 54 2.01 -21.90 -27.50
CA MET A 54 2.91 -21.54 -28.57
C MET A 54 3.73 -22.75 -29.10
N ASN A 55 3.44 -23.17 -30.32
CA ASN A 55 4.42 -23.82 -31.21
C ASN A 55 5.40 -22.78 -31.75
N ALA A 56 5.97 -21.96 -30.87
CA ALA A 56 6.85 -20.88 -31.28
C ALA A 56 8.19 -21.45 -31.73
N PRO A 57 8.83 -20.80 -32.72
CA PRO A 57 10.26 -21.00 -32.95
C PRO A 57 11.01 -20.80 -31.64
N SER A 58 11.96 -21.66 -31.36
CA SER A 58 12.73 -21.64 -30.12
C SER A 58 13.64 -20.41 -29.98
N ALA A 59 13.88 -19.66 -31.06
CA ALA A 59 14.69 -18.46 -31.09
C ALA A 59 14.29 -17.55 -32.28
N ALA A 60 14.45 -16.23 -32.13
CA ALA A 60 14.39 -15.31 -33.25
C ALA A 60 15.67 -15.39 -34.11
N LEU A 61 15.54 -15.13 -35.41
CA LEU A 61 16.68 -15.08 -36.33
C LEU A 61 17.52 -13.84 -36.14
N GLN A 62 16.89 -12.73 -35.74
CA GLN A 62 17.51 -11.42 -35.60
C GLN A 62 16.75 -10.55 -34.60
N ALA A 63 17.48 -9.72 -33.86
CA ALA A 63 16.96 -8.60 -33.10
C ALA A 63 17.62 -7.30 -33.57
N THR A 64 16.83 -6.25 -33.74
CA THR A 64 17.30 -4.94 -34.20
C THR A 64 16.69 -3.82 -33.40
N LEU A 65 17.49 -2.78 -33.11
CA LEU A 65 16.98 -1.50 -32.62
C LEU A 65 16.35 -0.76 -33.79
N ASP A 66 15.07 -0.39 -33.64
CA ASP A 66 14.27 0.21 -34.71
C ASP A 66 13.25 1.20 -34.12
N SER A 67 12.32 1.69 -34.93
CA SER A 67 11.20 2.51 -34.50
C SER A 67 9.92 2.14 -35.23
N VAL A 68 8.79 2.18 -34.49
CA VAL A 68 7.44 2.07 -35.04
C VAL A 68 6.75 3.41 -34.85
N GLY A 69 6.59 4.17 -35.93
CA GLY A 69 6.30 5.59 -35.86
C GLY A 69 7.39 6.32 -35.08
N ASP A 70 7.02 7.06 -34.02
CA ASP A 70 7.96 7.78 -33.16
C ASP A 70 8.40 6.95 -31.93
N THR A 71 7.96 5.69 -31.82
CA THR A 71 8.26 4.82 -30.67
C THR A 71 9.52 4.01 -30.93
N PRO A 72 10.62 4.19 -30.17
CA PRO A 72 11.79 3.32 -30.24
C PRO A 72 11.44 1.91 -29.76
N VAL A 73 11.81 0.90 -30.56
CA VAL A 73 11.49 -0.50 -30.30
C VAL A 73 12.71 -1.41 -30.47
N VAL A 74 12.62 -2.62 -29.95
CA VAL A 74 13.42 -3.77 -30.36
C VAL A 74 12.53 -4.65 -31.23
N SER A 75 12.89 -4.82 -32.50
CA SER A 75 12.14 -5.64 -33.46
C SER A 75 12.77 -7.01 -33.61
N PHE A 76 11.95 -8.03 -33.83
CA PHE A 76 12.35 -9.43 -33.93
C PHE A 76 11.87 -10.06 -35.23
N ALA A 77 12.77 -10.78 -35.93
CA ALA A 77 12.41 -11.63 -37.05
C ALA A 77 12.38 -13.10 -36.61
N TRP A 78 11.24 -13.73 -36.75
CA TRP A 78 11.05 -15.14 -36.41
C TRP A 78 11.22 -16.05 -37.63
N PRO A 79 11.74 -17.29 -37.48
CA PRO A 79 11.80 -18.25 -38.58
C PRO A 79 10.41 -18.65 -39.05
N ASN A 80 10.25 -18.79 -40.38
CA ASN A 80 9.04 -19.26 -41.06
C ASN A 80 7.78 -18.38 -40.90
N THR A 81 7.93 -17.12 -40.53
CA THR A 81 6.85 -16.12 -40.53
C THR A 81 7.34 -14.81 -41.12
N SER A 82 6.44 -14.08 -41.75
CA SER A 82 6.68 -12.69 -42.19
C SER A 82 6.33 -11.67 -41.10
N ASP A 83 5.76 -12.12 -39.96
CA ASP A 83 5.31 -11.26 -38.91
C ASP A 83 6.51 -10.70 -38.16
N GLN A 84 6.56 -9.38 -38.03
CA GLN A 84 7.49 -8.69 -37.16
C GLN A 84 6.88 -8.47 -35.82
N THR A 85 7.47 -9.07 -34.80
CA THR A 85 7.17 -8.78 -33.40
C THR A 85 8.10 -7.65 -32.94
N TRP A 86 7.61 -6.80 -32.09
CA TRP A 86 8.43 -5.76 -31.46
C TRP A 86 8.01 -5.51 -30.02
N ILE A 87 8.93 -5.00 -29.22
CA ILE A 87 8.69 -4.53 -27.85
C ILE A 87 9.27 -3.12 -27.76
N SER A 88 8.54 -2.18 -27.17
CA SER A 88 9.05 -0.82 -26.98
C SER A 88 10.29 -0.82 -26.08
N GLN A 89 11.25 0.05 -26.38
CA GLN A 89 12.41 0.21 -25.50
C GLN A 89 11.98 0.73 -24.13
N ALA A 90 10.89 1.48 -24.05
CA ALA A 90 10.31 1.95 -22.78
C ALA A 90 9.89 0.78 -21.89
N THR A 91 9.18 -0.23 -22.43
CA THR A 91 8.80 -1.44 -21.68
C THR A 91 10.02 -2.18 -21.16
N ILE A 92 11.02 -2.43 -22.03
CA ILE A 92 12.24 -3.14 -21.63
C ILE A 92 12.99 -2.33 -20.55
N THR A 93 13.19 -1.04 -20.76
CA THR A 93 13.95 -0.20 -19.82
C THR A 93 13.25 -0.02 -18.49
N SER A 94 11.93 0.02 -18.47
CA SER A 94 11.16 0.09 -17.20
C SER A 94 11.30 -1.18 -16.34
N LEU A 95 11.54 -2.32 -16.97
CA LEU A 95 11.75 -3.60 -16.28
C LEU A 95 13.21 -3.83 -15.87
N LEU A 96 14.16 -3.21 -16.61
CA LEU A 96 15.59 -3.27 -16.32
C LEU A 96 16.07 -2.11 -15.43
N ALA A 97 15.28 -1.04 -15.33
CA ALA A 97 15.56 0.01 -14.36
C ALA A 97 15.38 -0.58 -12.95
N ASP A 98 16.28 -0.23 -12.06
CA ASP A 98 16.03 -0.47 -10.64
C ASP A 98 14.64 0.08 -10.30
N THR A 99 13.84 -0.71 -9.58
CA THR A 99 12.57 -0.23 -9.05
C THR A 99 12.83 1.11 -8.37
N PRO A 100 12.05 2.17 -8.66
CA PRO A 100 12.25 3.44 -7.97
C PRO A 100 12.35 3.15 -6.49
N ALA A 101 13.34 3.75 -5.83
CA ALA A 101 13.46 3.66 -4.38
C ALA A 101 12.08 3.98 -3.79
N ASP A 102 11.63 3.16 -2.85
CA ASP A 102 10.40 3.38 -2.11
C ASP A 102 10.34 4.85 -1.69
N SER A 103 9.30 5.57 -2.08
CA SER A 103 9.09 6.97 -1.72
C SER A 103 8.84 7.13 -0.22
N ALA A 104 8.55 6.02 0.47
CA ALA A 104 8.35 5.98 1.90
C ALA A 104 9.56 6.52 2.66
N THR A 105 9.33 7.54 3.46
CA THR A 105 10.31 8.12 4.39
C THR A 105 10.00 7.62 5.79
N PRO A 106 10.69 6.58 6.30
CA PRO A 106 10.47 6.10 7.65
C PRO A 106 10.74 7.19 8.68
N TRP A 107 9.87 7.30 9.67
CA TRP A 107 10.00 8.28 10.73
C TRP A 107 9.88 7.62 12.11
N HIS A 108 10.67 8.10 13.06
CA HIS A 108 10.71 7.56 14.43
C HIS A 108 10.04 8.47 15.46
N GLN A 109 9.75 9.70 15.08
CA GLN A 109 9.11 10.70 15.93
C GLN A 109 8.42 11.79 15.08
N ALA A 110 7.52 12.54 15.67
CA ALA A 110 6.74 13.56 14.98
C ALA A 110 7.58 14.59 14.20
N THR A 111 8.76 14.93 14.68
CA THR A 111 9.66 15.91 14.04
C THR A 111 10.31 15.42 12.77
N ASP A 112 10.25 14.11 12.49
CA ASP A 112 10.83 13.50 11.29
C ASP A 112 9.90 13.64 10.07
N THR A 113 8.65 14.09 10.27
CA THR A 113 7.69 14.30 9.19
C THR A 113 7.61 15.74 8.76
N ALA A 114 7.44 15.97 7.47
CA ALA A 114 7.19 17.30 6.88
C ALA A 114 5.77 17.42 6.30
N ALA A 115 4.86 16.50 6.67
CA ALA A 115 3.49 16.52 6.23
C ALA A 115 2.81 17.84 6.61
N THR A 116 2.12 18.45 5.66
CA THR A 116 1.45 19.73 5.80
C THR A 116 -0.05 19.57 5.80
N LYS A 117 -0.75 20.45 6.53
CA LYS A 117 -2.21 20.45 6.52
C LYS A 117 -2.73 21.17 5.28
N GLY A 118 -3.29 20.40 4.33
CA GLY A 118 -3.94 20.93 3.13
C GLY A 118 -5.37 21.43 3.38
N ASP A 119 -6.11 21.68 2.32
CA ASP A 119 -7.50 22.17 2.35
C ASP A 119 -8.43 21.24 1.57
N VAL A 120 -9.56 20.85 2.18
CA VAL A 120 -10.56 19.93 1.60
C VAL A 120 -11.11 20.47 0.30
N SER A 121 -11.47 21.76 0.23
CA SER A 121 -12.07 22.34 -0.96
C SER A 121 -11.08 22.38 -2.14
N ALA A 122 -9.80 22.61 -1.85
CA ALA A 122 -8.74 22.54 -2.85
C ALA A 122 -8.55 21.12 -3.39
N VAL A 123 -8.49 20.12 -2.50
CA VAL A 123 -8.35 18.70 -2.90
C VAL A 123 -9.56 18.23 -3.72
N LEU A 124 -10.77 18.69 -3.40
CA LEU A 124 -11.97 18.35 -4.17
C LEU A 124 -11.95 18.96 -5.57
N ALA A 125 -11.36 20.14 -5.76
CA ALA A 125 -11.41 20.92 -6.99
C ALA A 125 -10.20 20.72 -7.91
N ASP A 126 -9.02 20.37 -7.40
CA ASP A 126 -7.74 20.47 -8.12
C ASP A 126 -6.83 19.26 -7.90
N ASP A 127 -6.25 18.77 -9.00
CA ASP A 127 -5.31 17.62 -8.96
C ASP A 127 -3.94 17.98 -8.39
N VAL A 128 -3.54 19.26 -8.39
CA VAL A 128 -2.26 19.68 -7.76
C VAL A 128 -2.36 19.59 -6.24
N ALA A 129 -3.50 20.04 -5.68
CA ALA A 129 -3.76 19.89 -4.24
C ALA A 129 -3.90 18.43 -3.83
N LEU A 130 -4.59 17.63 -4.68
CA LEU A 130 -4.69 16.19 -4.49
C LEU A 130 -3.31 15.52 -4.50
N ALA A 131 -2.45 15.85 -5.49
CA ALA A 131 -1.11 15.29 -5.60
C ALA A 131 -0.24 15.64 -4.38
N ALA A 132 -0.37 16.83 -3.83
CA ALA A 132 0.34 17.21 -2.61
C ALA A 132 -0.11 16.37 -1.40
N TRP A 133 -1.41 16.16 -1.25
CA TRP A 133 -1.96 15.33 -0.17
C TRP A 133 -1.58 13.85 -0.31
N VAL A 134 -1.69 13.29 -1.53
CA VAL A 134 -1.30 11.90 -1.83
C VAL A 134 0.20 11.70 -1.61
N ARG A 135 1.04 12.70 -1.91
CA ARG A 135 2.49 12.65 -1.64
C ARG A 135 2.80 12.55 -0.15
N ASP A 136 2.08 13.28 0.70
CA ASP A 136 2.28 13.17 2.15
C ASP A 136 1.87 11.78 2.66
N ILE A 137 0.78 11.19 2.13
CA ILE A 137 0.34 9.83 2.46
C ILE A 137 1.40 8.81 2.02
N ASP A 138 1.93 8.93 0.81
CA ASP A 138 2.95 8.06 0.28
C ASP A 138 4.26 8.16 1.10
N ALA A 139 4.74 9.37 1.33
CA ALA A 139 5.99 9.62 2.03
C ALA A 139 5.94 9.23 3.52
N TYR A 140 4.85 9.55 4.23
CA TYR A 140 4.79 9.44 5.69
C TYR A 140 3.73 8.45 6.19
N GLY A 141 2.90 7.88 5.31
CA GLY A 141 1.80 6.98 5.67
C GLY A 141 0.58 7.69 6.24
N PHE A 142 0.53 9.03 6.24
CA PHE A 142 -0.66 9.79 6.64
C PHE A 142 -0.73 11.15 5.95
N GLY A 143 -1.93 11.71 5.92
CA GLY A 143 -2.16 13.05 5.37
C GLY A 143 -3.21 13.81 6.15
N LEU A 144 -3.09 15.13 6.18
CA LEU A 144 -3.94 16.04 6.95
C LEU A 144 -4.61 17.07 6.04
N LEU A 145 -5.91 17.31 6.26
CA LEU A 145 -6.62 18.43 5.63
C LEU A 145 -7.41 19.21 6.68
N GLY A 146 -7.74 20.44 6.37
CA GLY A 146 -8.70 21.26 7.09
C GLY A 146 -9.82 21.73 6.18
N GLY A 147 -10.87 22.31 6.76
CA GLY A 147 -11.98 22.88 6.00
C GLY A 147 -13.09 21.89 5.64
N PHE A 148 -13.11 20.70 6.27
CA PHE A 148 -14.22 19.77 6.16
C PHE A 148 -15.46 20.37 6.83
N ALA A 149 -16.54 20.52 6.08
CA ALA A 149 -17.77 21.18 6.55
C ALA A 149 -19.01 20.27 6.50
N GLY A 150 -18.91 19.15 5.80
CA GLY A 150 -20.01 18.25 5.53
C GLY A 150 -20.08 17.03 6.42
N GLY A 151 -20.92 16.08 6.02
CA GLY A 151 -21.09 14.77 6.65
C GLY A 151 -20.61 13.66 5.70
N HIS A 152 -21.39 12.58 5.65
CA HIS A 152 -21.07 11.39 4.86
C HIS A 152 -20.87 11.67 3.37
N GLU A 153 -21.63 12.58 2.77
CA GLU A 153 -21.52 12.89 1.33
C GLU A 153 -20.19 13.56 0.99
N GLU A 154 -19.75 14.55 1.78
CA GLU A 154 -18.46 15.20 1.56
C GLU A 154 -17.29 14.24 1.87
N ALA A 155 -17.40 13.42 2.91
CA ALA A 155 -16.41 12.41 3.23
C ALA A 155 -16.27 11.40 2.07
N ALA A 156 -17.39 10.91 1.52
CA ALA A 156 -17.38 10.01 0.37
C ALA A 156 -16.81 10.69 -0.90
N ALA A 157 -17.14 11.95 -1.14
CA ALA A 157 -16.61 12.72 -2.27
C ALA A 157 -15.09 12.96 -2.15
N LEU A 158 -14.61 13.25 -0.93
CA LEU A 158 -13.17 13.41 -0.66
C LEU A 158 -12.44 12.09 -0.85
N ALA A 159 -12.97 10.99 -0.28
CA ALA A 159 -12.41 9.66 -0.47
C ALA A 159 -12.32 9.29 -1.95
N ALA A 160 -13.35 9.60 -2.76
CA ALA A 160 -13.42 9.31 -4.19
C ALA A 160 -12.32 10.02 -5.01
N ARG A 161 -11.66 11.04 -4.46
CA ARG A 161 -10.48 11.64 -5.09
C ARG A 161 -9.27 10.66 -5.12
N ILE A 162 -9.22 9.71 -4.19
CA ILE A 162 -8.23 8.65 -4.14
C ILE A 162 -8.83 7.36 -4.74
N GLY A 163 -9.92 6.89 -4.16
CA GLY A 163 -10.64 5.69 -4.56
C GLY A 163 -12.04 5.64 -3.96
N LEU A 164 -12.89 4.73 -4.41
CA LEU A 164 -14.23 4.60 -3.83
C LEU A 164 -14.14 4.05 -2.40
N PRO A 165 -14.96 4.57 -1.45
CA PRO A 165 -15.06 3.99 -0.12
C PRO A 165 -15.34 2.48 -0.17
N ALA A 166 -14.55 1.70 0.54
CA ALA A 166 -14.71 0.26 0.62
C ALA A 166 -15.97 -0.10 1.42
N SER A 167 -16.75 -1.05 0.92
CA SER A 167 -17.88 -1.59 1.66
C SER A 167 -17.38 -2.59 2.70
N THR A 168 -17.61 -2.30 3.96
CA THR A 168 -17.29 -3.17 5.10
C THR A 168 -18.53 -3.46 5.94
N ILE A 169 -18.38 -4.21 7.02
CA ILE A 169 -19.46 -4.42 7.99
C ILE A 169 -19.94 -3.11 8.64
N PHE A 170 -19.10 -2.07 8.64
CA PHE A 170 -19.42 -0.73 9.15
C PHE A 170 -20.14 0.13 8.09
N GLY A 171 -20.33 -0.37 6.87
CA GLY A 171 -20.84 0.40 5.73
C GLY A 171 -19.72 0.95 4.83
N THR A 172 -20.07 1.86 3.95
CA THR A 172 -19.11 2.59 3.09
C THR A 172 -18.58 3.86 3.78
N THR A 173 -19.43 4.50 4.59
CA THR A 173 -19.07 5.56 5.52
C THR A 173 -19.79 5.29 6.85
N TRP A 174 -19.19 5.63 7.96
CA TRP A 174 -19.71 5.35 9.29
C TRP A 174 -19.47 6.50 10.26
N ASP A 175 -20.34 6.62 11.29
CA ASP A 175 -20.14 7.53 12.40
C ASP A 175 -19.28 6.88 13.48
N LEU A 176 -18.37 7.66 14.06
CA LEU A 176 -17.61 7.29 15.25
C LEU A 176 -17.82 8.33 16.34
N ALA A 177 -18.58 7.95 17.35
CA ALA A 177 -18.83 8.76 18.54
C ALA A 177 -19.19 7.85 19.72
N SER A 178 -18.93 8.29 20.94
CA SER A 178 -19.18 7.51 22.15
C SER A 178 -20.66 7.36 22.53
N ASP A 179 -21.55 8.08 21.86
CA ASP A 179 -23.00 8.00 21.98
C ASP A 179 -23.67 7.17 20.87
N VAL A 180 -22.87 6.58 19.98
CA VAL A 180 -23.32 5.69 18.90
C VAL A 180 -23.09 4.25 19.35
N ASP A 181 -24.16 3.48 19.45
CA ASP A 181 -24.15 2.06 19.84
C ASP A 181 -24.40 1.21 18.58
N ALA A 182 -23.51 1.36 17.59
CA ALA A 182 -23.67 0.71 16.28
C ALA A 182 -23.00 -0.67 16.20
N HIS A 183 -21.88 -0.85 16.93
CA HIS A 183 -21.06 -2.06 16.91
C HIS A 183 -20.42 -2.32 18.26
N ASP A 184 -20.19 -3.58 18.60
CA ASP A 184 -19.48 -4.02 19.82
C ASP A 184 -17.95 -3.83 19.63
N ASP A 185 -17.49 -2.56 19.57
CA ASP A 185 -16.10 -2.22 19.30
C ASP A 185 -15.55 -1.19 20.30
N THR A 186 -14.29 -1.35 20.70
CA THR A 186 -13.58 -0.43 21.60
C THR A 186 -13.41 0.99 21.03
N ALA A 187 -13.50 1.16 19.73
CA ALA A 187 -13.46 2.45 19.06
C ALA A 187 -14.55 3.41 19.54
N TYR A 188 -15.72 2.88 19.94
CA TYR A 188 -16.86 3.66 20.46
C TYR A 188 -16.73 4.04 21.95
N THR A 189 -15.66 3.66 22.61
CA THR A 189 -15.39 4.02 24.02
C THR A 189 -14.63 5.34 24.14
N GLN A 190 -14.53 5.88 25.35
CA GLN A 190 -13.70 7.05 25.67
C GLN A 190 -12.33 6.69 26.25
N THR A 191 -12.02 5.40 26.34
CA THR A 191 -10.77 4.90 26.90
C THR A 191 -9.60 5.08 25.94
N PHE A 192 -8.40 4.97 26.45
CA PHE A 192 -7.18 4.90 25.64
C PHE A 192 -7.24 3.71 24.69
N LEU A 193 -6.88 3.95 23.41
CA LEU A 193 -6.65 2.91 22.43
C LEU A 193 -5.18 2.91 22.04
N ALA A 194 -4.50 1.80 22.34
CA ALA A 194 -3.12 1.60 21.97
C ALA A 194 -2.94 1.62 20.43
N PRO A 195 -1.78 2.03 19.91
CA PRO A 195 -1.49 1.97 18.48
C PRO A 195 -1.73 0.58 17.91
N HIS A 196 -2.53 0.50 16.84
CA HIS A 196 -2.95 -0.71 16.15
C HIS A 196 -3.24 -0.44 14.68
N THR A 197 -3.43 -1.49 13.88
CA THR A 197 -3.96 -1.43 12.53
C THR A 197 -5.33 -2.10 12.49
N ASP A 198 -6.23 -1.60 11.65
CA ASP A 198 -7.59 -2.11 11.53
C ASP A 198 -7.70 -3.34 10.64
N GLY A 199 -8.76 -4.12 10.87
CA GLY A 199 -9.18 -5.20 9.98
C GLY A 199 -8.22 -6.38 9.92
N THR A 200 -7.52 -6.67 11.01
CA THR A 200 -6.62 -7.83 11.10
C THR A 200 -7.35 -9.16 10.89
N TYR A 201 -8.68 -9.16 11.03
CA TYR A 201 -9.59 -10.27 10.79
C TYR A 201 -10.16 -10.34 9.36
N MET A 202 -9.86 -9.35 8.49
CA MET A 202 -10.30 -9.31 7.09
C MET A 202 -9.23 -9.88 6.17
N HIS A 203 -9.62 -10.64 5.14
CA HIS A 203 -8.69 -11.11 4.10
C HIS A 203 -7.95 -9.96 3.43
N HIS A 204 -8.71 -8.92 3.06
CA HIS A 204 -8.19 -7.65 2.59
C HIS A 204 -8.39 -6.63 3.71
N ALA A 205 -7.36 -6.43 4.53
CA ALA A 205 -7.38 -5.36 5.51
C ALA A 205 -7.59 -4.02 4.78
N PRO A 206 -8.35 -3.06 5.37
CA PRO A 206 -8.45 -1.73 4.80
C PRO A 206 -7.08 -1.16 4.46
N GLY A 207 -6.92 -0.59 3.26
CA GLY A 207 -5.67 0.03 2.85
C GLY A 207 -5.48 1.38 3.53
N LEU A 208 -6.49 2.23 3.44
CA LEU A 208 -6.51 3.53 4.09
C LEU A 208 -7.69 3.62 5.04
N GLN A 209 -7.50 4.40 6.11
CA GLN A 209 -8.54 4.81 7.04
C GLN A 209 -8.59 6.33 7.08
N MET A 210 -9.76 6.89 6.81
CA MET A 210 -9.99 8.34 6.83
C MET A 210 -10.96 8.70 7.94
N PHE A 211 -10.59 9.72 8.72
CA PHE A 211 -11.40 10.32 9.77
C PHE A 211 -11.66 11.80 9.48
N CYS A 212 -12.92 12.20 9.39
CA CYS A 212 -13.36 13.58 9.24
C CYS A 212 -13.99 14.04 10.57
N CYS A 213 -13.36 14.97 11.26
CA CYS A 213 -13.83 15.46 12.55
C CYS A 213 -15.02 16.41 12.38
N ILE A 214 -16.18 16.00 12.89
CA ILE A 214 -17.41 16.80 12.88
C ILE A 214 -17.52 17.66 14.14
N GLU A 215 -17.19 17.09 15.29
CA GLU A 215 -17.38 17.73 16.58
C GLU A 215 -16.29 17.32 17.56
N ARG A 216 -15.83 18.29 18.32
CA ARG A 216 -14.95 18.10 19.44
C ARG A 216 -15.22 19.11 20.55
N ASN A 217 -15.73 18.67 21.67
CA ASN A 217 -16.09 19.52 22.81
C ASN A 217 -15.51 18.95 24.10
N GLY A 218 -14.26 18.56 24.14
CA GLY A 218 -13.70 17.90 25.31
C GLY A 218 -12.20 18.07 25.44
N THR A 219 -11.64 17.36 26.40
CA THR A 219 -10.19 17.31 26.66
C THR A 219 -9.63 15.92 26.38
N GLY A 220 -8.37 15.83 25.96
CA GLY A 220 -7.73 14.58 25.55
C GLY A 220 -8.19 14.12 24.17
N GLY A 221 -8.04 12.85 23.87
CA GLY A 221 -8.50 12.21 22.64
C GLY A 221 -7.69 12.61 21.41
N GLU A 222 -6.44 13.01 21.58
CA GLU A 222 -5.50 13.17 20.49
C GLU A 222 -5.39 11.85 19.73
N SER A 223 -5.45 11.92 18.40
CA SER A 223 -5.12 10.79 17.54
C SER A 223 -3.61 10.56 17.61
N VAL A 224 -3.22 9.31 17.73
CA VAL A 224 -1.81 8.90 17.78
C VAL A 224 -1.51 8.13 16.52
N THR A 225 -0.40 8.46 15.85
CA THR A 225 0.15 7.69 14.73
C THR A 225 1.57 7.25 15.04
N VAL A 226 1.93 6.06 14.57
CA VAL A 226 3.28 5.47 14.71
C VAL A 226 3.65 4.79 13.40
N ASP A 227 4.83 5.05 12.88
CA ASP A 227 5.29 4.43 11.64
C ASP A 227 5.68 2.96 11.86
N GLY A 228 4.81 2.05 11.47
CA GLY A 228 5.04 0.61 11.57
C GLY A 228 6.22 0.11 10.74
N PHE A 229 6.52 0.76 9.59
CA PHE A 229 7.69 0.40 8.78
C PHE A 229 8.98 0.74 9.53
N ALA A 230 9.06 1.91 10.16
CA ALA A 230 10.18 2.27 11.01
C ALA A 230 10.35 1.32 12.22
N LEU A 231 9.23 0.84 12.81
CA LEU A 231 9.28 -0.17 13.86
C LEU A 231 9.82 -1.51 13.34
N ALA A 232 9.35 -1.94 12.17
CA ALA A 232 9.79 -3.18 11.55
C ALA A 232 11.29 -3.14 11.21
N GLU A 233 11.78 -2.03 10.66
CA GLU A 233 13.21 -1.86 10.37
C GLU A 233 14.05 -1.76 11.64
N THR A 234 13.54 -1.15 12.72
CA THR A 234 14.20 -1.19 14.04
C THR A 234 14.36 -2.63 14.52
N LEU A 235 13.28 -3.44 14.41
CA LEU A 235 13.35 -4.86 14.78
C LEU A 235 14.33 -5.63 13.90
N ARG A 236 14.30 -5.41 12.59
CA ARG A 236 15.23 -6.05 11.65
C ARG A 236 16.69 -5.77 12.02
N ALA A 237 17.01 -4.54 12.37
CA ALA A 237 18.37 -4.12 12.70
C ALA A 237 18.83 -4.56 14.09
N GLU A 238 17.98 -4.45 15.10
CA GLU A 238 18.35 -4.65 16.50
C GLU A 238 18.00 -6.04 17.03
N HIS A 239 16.98 -6.69 16.46
CA HIS A 239 16.41 -7.96 16.93
C HIS A 239 16.01 -8.87 15.74
N PRO A 240 16.97 -9.28 14.88
CA PRO A 240 16.68 -9.99 13.64
C PRO A 240 15.91 -11.31 13.84
N ASP A 241 16.16 -12.04 14.93
CA ASP A 241 15.42 -13.27 15.25
C ASP A 241 13.93 -12.99 15.54
N ASP A 242 13.62 -11.88 16.21
CA ASP A 242 12.24 -11.47 16.49
C ASP A 242 11.56 -10.96 15.21
N PHE A 243 12.31 -10.27 14.35
CA PHE A 243 11.81 -9.86 13.03
C PHE A 243 11.44 -11.08 12.17
N GLU A 244 12.28 -12.10 12.11
CA GLU A 244 12.01 -13.35 11.39
C GLU A 244 10.75 -14.05 11.93
N VAL A 245 10.58 -14.10 13.24
CA VAL A 245 9.36 -14.64 13.86
C VAL A 245 8.11 -13.88 13.40
N LEU A 246 8.15 -12.55 13.37
CA LEU A 246 7.00 -11.71 12.99
C LEU A 246 6.70 -11.73 11.51
N THR A 247 7.65 -12.10 10.65
CA THR A 247 7.45 -12.28 9.21
C THR A 247 6.98 -13.70 8.85
N SER A 248 7.23 -14.70 9.69
CA SER A 248 6.96 -16.11 9.39
C SER A 248 5.74 -16.67 10.09
N ILE A 249 5.42 -16.23 11.31
CA ILE A 249 4.28 -16.73 12.08
C ILE A 249 3.03 -15.89 11.78
N SER A 250 2.00 -16.55 11.25
CA SER A 250 0.71 -15.92 11.01
C SER A 250 -0.07 -15.72 12.32
N VAL A 251 -0.50 -14.51 12.57
CA VAL A 251 -1.31 -14.09 13.72
C VAL A 251 -2.79 -14.12 13.33
N PRO A 252 -3.64 -14.91 14.01
CA PRO A 252 -5.06 -14.96 13.71
C PRO A 252 -5.77 -13.72 14.26
N GLY A 253 -6.61 -13.10 13.43
CA GLY A 253 -7.58 -12.09 13.79
C GLY A 253 -9.00 -12.64 13.73
N HIS A 254 -9.87 -12.14 14.60
CA HIS A 254 -11.26 -12.55 14.70
C HIS A 254 -12.15 -11.36 15.10
N TYR A 255 -13.26 -11.20 14.40
CA TYR A 255 -14.33 -10.28 14.77
C TYR A 255 -15.66 -11.01 14.72
N ILE A 256 -16.49 -10.81 15.72
CA ILE A 256 -17.80 -11.45 15.84
C ILE A 256 -18.83 -10.47 16.40
N GLU A 257 -19.97 -10.39 15.73
CA GLU A 257 -21.19 -9.74 16.20
C GLU A 257 -22.42 -10.50 15.66
N PRO A 258 -23.64 -10.19 16.09
CA PRO A 258 -24.83 -10.89 15.60
C PRO A 258 -24.95 -10.88 14.07
N GLY A 259 -24.85 -12.08 13.46
CA GLY A 259 -24.93 -12.26 12.01
C GLY A 259 -23.61 -12.05 11.24
N VAL A 260 -22.51 -11.73 11.91
CA VAL A 260 -21.19 -11.52 11.30
C VAL A 260 -20.14 -12.31 12.07
N GLU A 261 -19.32 -13.07 11.34
CA GLU A 261 -18.13 -13.71 11.87
C GLU A 261 -17.01 -13.61 10.82
N LEU A 262 -16.00 -12.79 11.09
CA LEU A 262 -14.86 -12.59 10.23
C LEU A 262 -13.60 -13.14 10.89
N ARG A 263 -12.80 -13.90 10.13
CA ARG A 263 -11.52 -14.41 10.60
C ARG A 263 -10.54 -14.59 9.45
N THR A 264 -9.32 -14.27 9.71
CA THR A 264 -8.17 -14.60 8.85
C THR A 264 -6.90 -14.63 9.67
N SER A 265 -5.79 -15.00 9.05
CA SER A 265 -4.48 -14.91 9.69
C SER A 265 -3.44 -14.42 8.69
N ARG A 266 -2.49 -13.61 9.18
CA ARG A 266 -1.34 -13.14 8.41
C ARG A 266 -0.17 -12.85 9.33
N PRO A 267 1.07 -12.83 8.81
CA PRO A 267 2.21 -12.35 9.59
C PRO A 267 2.00 -10.91 10.07
N ALA A 268 2.56 -10.58 11.24
CA ALA A 268 2.52 -9.22 11.76
C ALA A 268 3.32 -8.23 10.88
N ILE A 269 4.36 -8.73 10.21
CA ILE A 269 5.15 -7.97 9.23
C ILE A 269 5.14 -8.78 7.93
N ARG A 270 4.69 -8.19 6.84
CA ARG A 270 4.72 -8.80 5.52
C ARG A 270 5.77 -8.12 4.65
N LEU A 271 6.51 -8.95 3.93
CA LEU A 271 7.55 -8.52 3.01
C LEU A 271 7.13 -8.78 1.56
N ASP A 272 7.69 -8.02 0.64
CA ASP A 272 7.67 -8.34 -0.78
C ASP A 272 8.78 -9.35 -1.16
N ASP A 273 8.87 -9.66 -2.45
CA ASP A 273 9.86 -10.60 -2.99
C ASP A 273 11.32 -10.07 -2.91
N GLN A 274 11.50 -8.78 -2.67
CA GLN A 274 12.80 -8.13 -2.47
C GLN A 274 13.17 -8.04 -0.99
N GLY A 275 12.25 -8.43 -0.09
CA GLY A 275 12.41 -8.34 1.34
C GLY A 275 12.09 -6.98 1.94
N ALA A 276 11.49 -6.04 1.19
CA ALA A 276 11.00 -4.77 1.73
C ALA A 276 9.71 -4.98 2.53
N VAL A 277 9.52 -4.18 3.59
CA VAL A 277 8.30 -4.21 4.39
C VAL A 277 7.17 -3.56 3.60
N VAL A 278 6.10 -4.32 3.35
CA VAL A 278 4.92 -3.83 2.59
C VAL A 278 3.65 -3.77 3.42
N GLN A 279 3.64 -4.38 4.59
CA GLN A 279 2.51 -4.26 5.52
C GLN A 279 2.93 -4.61 6.95
N VAL A 280 2.45 -3.81 7.90
CA VAL A 280 2.40 -4.16 9.33
C VAL A 280 0.93 -4.40 9.69
N SER A 281 0.66 -5.51 10.39
CA SER A 281 -0.67 -5.92 10.80
C SER A 281 -0.63 -6.26 12.29
N MET A 282 -1.02 -5.32 13.13
CA MET A 282 -0.94 -5.45 14.58
C MET A 282 -2.20 -4.88 15.22
N ASN A 283 -3.02 -5.75 15.80
CA ASN A 283 -4.15 -5.37 16.63
C ASN A 283 -4.34 -6.39 17.75
N ASN A 284 -4.08 -5.99 18.96
CA ASN A 284 -4.21 -6.90 20.11
C ASN A 284 -5.67 -7.08 20.56
N TYR A 285 -6.56 -6.15 20.18
CA TYR A 285 -8.00 -6.23 20.49
C TYR A 285 -8.68 -7.33 19.67
N ASP A 286 -8.28 -7.50 18.40
CA ASP A 286 -8.85 -8.47 17.46
C ASP A 286 -8.09 -9.81 17.45
N ARG A 287 -6.97 -9.92 18.18
CA ARG A 287 -6.12 -11.11 18.14
C ARG A 287 -6.83 -12.32 18.72
N SER A 288 -7.00 -13.34 17.89
CA SER A 288 -7.63 -14.61 18.26
C SER A 288 -6.66 -15.54 18.99
N PRO A 289 -7.15 -16.46 19.83
CA PRO A 289 -6.30 -17.55 20.34
C PRO A 289 -5.65 -18.36 19.24
N MET A 290 -4.39 -18.70 19.41
CA MET A 290 -3.64 -19.60 18.53
C MET A 290 -2.85 -20.60 19.34
N LEU A 291 -2.48 -21.71 18.70
CA LEU A 291 -1.70 -22.77 19.33
C LEU A 291 -0.52 -23.13 18.42
N LEU A 292 0.68 -23.03 18.98
CA LEU A 292 1.94 -23.41 18.37
C LEU A 292 2.70 -24.34 19.33
N PRO A 293 3.72 -25.08 18.88
CA PRO A 293 4.68 -25.72 19.77
C PRO A 293 5.26 -24.72 20.79
N ALA A 294 5.45 -25.14 22.03
CA ALA A 294 5.78 -24.24 23.15
C ALA A 294 6.95 -23.28 22.83
N ALA A 295 8.04 -23.77 22.26
CA ALA A 295 9.19 -22.94 21.91
C ALA A 295 8.87 -21.86 20.84
N GLN A 296 8.01 -22.18 19.87
CA GLN A 296 7.56 -21.20 18.88
C GLN A 296 6.59 -20.20 19.51
N MET A 297 5.76 -20.63 20.44
CA MET A 297 4.84 -19.74 21.17
C MET A 297 5.62 -18.74 22.04
N ASP A 298 6.65 -19.19 22.74
CA ASP A 298 7.52 -18.34 23.54
C ASP A 298 8.28 -17.32 22.66
N ALA A 299 8.79 -17.77 21.50
CA ALA A 299 9.42 -16.88 20.52
C ALA A 299 8.44 -15.85 19.99
N PHE A 300 7.21 -16.27 19.64
CA PHE A 300 6.15 -15.36 19.19
C PHE A 300 5.82 -14.30 20.23
N TYR A 301 5.57 -14.70 21.48
CA TYR A 301 5.22 -13.71 22.53
C TYR A 301 6.36 -12.74 22.83
N ARG A 302 7.61 -13.18 22.78
CA ARG A 302 8.77 -12.29 22.90
C ARG A 302 8.81 -11.27 21.76
N ALA A 303 8.71 -11.74 20.51
CA ALA A 303 8.79 -10.89 19.33
C ALA A 303 7.59 -9.91 19.23
N TYR A 304 6.37 -10.42 19.43
CA TYR A 304 5.16 -9.61 19.39
C TYR A 304 5.09 -8.62 20.55
N GLY A 305 5.55 -9.03 21.75
CA GLY A 305 5.69 -8.15 22.90
C GLY A 305 6.64 -6.99 22.62
N ARG A 306 7.77 -7.25 21.97
CA ARG A 306 8.75 -6.21 21.59
C ARG A 306 8.19 -5.23 20.56
N LEU A 307 7.50 -5.72 19.52
CA LEU A 307 6.79 -4.85 18.58
C LEU A 307 5.76 -3.98 19.31
N HIS A 308 5.02 -4.55 20.26
CA HIS A 308 4.06 -3.82 21.08
C HIS A 308 4.73 -2.77 21.97
N GLU A 309 5.86 -3.07 22.60
CA GLU A 309 6.64 -2.11 23.39
C GLU A 309 7.12 -0.94 22.53
N LEU A 310 7.67 -1.21 21.35
CA LEU A 310 8.10 -0.17 20.40
C LEU A 310 6.94 0.71 19.94
N ALA A 311 5.78 0.10 19.64
CA ALA A 311 4.59 0.85 19.21
C ALA A 311 4.01 1.72 20.33
N ASN A 312 4.18 1.33 21.60
CA ASN A 312 3.69 2.08 22.76
C ASN A 312 4.74 3.02 23.37
N ASP A 313 5.93 3.09 22.80
CA ASP A 313 6.92 4.11 23.19
C ASP A 313 6.44 5.50 22.73
N ARG A 314 6.02 6.31 23.69
CA ARG A 314 5.47 7.65 23.45
C ARG A 314 6.41 8.60 22.74
N SER A 315 7.72 8.36 22.79
CA SER A 315 8.71 9.16 22.06
C SER A 315 8.61 8.97 20.53
N ARG A 316 8.00 7.87 20.10
CA ARG A 316 7.75 7.52 18.68
C ARG A 316 6.40 8.00 18.16
N TRP A 317 5.57 8.57 19.01
CA TRP A 317 4.23 8.98 18.65
C TRP A 317 4.20 10.33 17.95
N HIS A 318 3.45 10.42 16.87
CA HIS A 318 2.96 11.68 16.36
C HIS A 318 1.53 11.87 16.87
N SER A 319 1.35 12.72 17.87
CA SER A 319 0.05 13.02 18.47
C SER A 319 -0.58 14.19 17.73
N ILE A 320 -1.77 13.96 17.18
CA ILE A 320 -2.49 14.92 16.33
C ILE A 320 -3.81 15.27 17.03
N ARG A 321 -3.98 16.53 17.38
CA ARG A 321 -5.25 17.04 17.83
C ARG A 321 -6.10 17.45 16.65
N LEU A 322 -7.10 16.63 16.33
CA LEU A 322 -8.08 16.96 15.29
C LEU A 322 -9.17 17.84 15.87
N GLU A 323 -9.37 19.03 15.33
CA GLU A 323 -10.48 19.92 15.63
C GLU A 323 -11.63 19.71 14.64
N ALA A 324 -12.82 20.25 14.95
CA ALA A 324 -13.92 20.20 14.00
C ALA A 324 -13.52 20.83 12.65
N GLY A 325 -13.74 20.12 11.57
CA GLY A 325 -13.30 20.51 10.22
C GLY A 325 -11.96 19.91 9.80
N ASP A 326 -11.29 19.15 10.64
CA ASP A 326 -10.05 18.46 10.29
C ASP A 326 -10.30 17.06 9.73
N VAL A 327 -9.44 16.65 8.80
CA VAL A 327 -9.39 15.30 8.23
C VAL A 327 -8.01 14.72 8.46
N LEU A 328 -7.97 13.47 8.95
CA LEU A 328 -6.79 12.62 9.00
C LEU A 328 -7.05 11.38 8.15
N ILE A 329 -6.14 11.07 7.25
CA ILE A 329 -6.09 9.79 6.56
C ILE A 329 -4.80 9.08 6.93
N ASN A 330 -4.88 7.78 7.20
CA ASN A 330 -3.75 6.92 7.50
C ASN A 330 -3.65 5.79 6.48
N ASP A 331 -2.45 5.46 6.04
CA ASP A 331 -2.14 4.18 5.42
C ASP A 331 -2.14 3.11 6.52
N ASN A 332 -3.21 2.35 6.57
CA ASN A 332 -3.45 1.32 7.58
C ASN A 332 -2.54 0.08 7.41
N TRP A 333 -1.85 -0.04 6.28
CA TRP A 333 -0.85 -1.08 6.09
C TRP A 333 0.53 -0.67 6.64
N ARG A 334 0.73 0.62 6.87
CA ARG A 334 1.98 1.18 7.36
C ARG A 334 1.85 1.76 8.76
N VAL A 335 0.88 2.65 8.98
CA VAL A 335 0.76 3.44 10.19
C VAL A 335 -0.14 2.75 11.20
N LEU A 336 0.42 2.47 12.38
CA LEU A 336 -0.40 2.12 13.53
C LEU A 336 -1.02 3.40 14.06
N HIS A 337 -2.32 3.36 14.28
CA HIS A 337 -3.07 4.48 14.83
C HIS A 337 -3.71 4.13 16.16
N GLY A 338 -3.90 5.13 16.98
CA GLY A 338 -4.47 5.00 18.32
C GLY A 338 -5.12 6.30 18.78
N ARG A 339 -5.49 6.34 20.04
CA ARG A 339 -6.16 7.51 20.59
C ARG A 339 -5.91 7.61 22.09
N GLU A 340 -5.55 8.81 22.54
CA GLU A 340 -5.56 9.11 23.97
C GLU A 340 -6.98 9.06 24.53
N SER A 341 -7.12 8.76 25.82
CA SER A 341 -8.39 8.84 26.51
C SER A 341 -8.94 10.27 26.49
N TYR A 342 -10.26 10.43 26.52
CA TYR A 342 -10.88 11.74 26.46
C TYR A 342 -12.13 11.84 27.32
N THR A 343 -12.56 13.09 27.54
CA THR A 343 -13.85 13.42 28.13
C THR A 343 -14.60 14.39 27.23
N GLY A 344 -15.93 14.42 27.31
CA GLY A 344 -16.77 15.28 26.48
C GLY A 344 -17.14 14.64 25.14
N GLY A 345 -17.68 15.43 24.23
CA GLY A 345 -18.13 15.00 22.91
C GLY A 345 -17.00 14.94 21.90
N ARG A 346 -17.01 13.90 21.08
CA ARG A 346 -16.13 13.69 19.95
C ARG A 346 -16.86 12.88 18.90
N ARG A 347 -17.02 13.46 17.68
CA ARG A 347 -17.74 12.82 16.57
C ARG A 347 -16.95 12.93 15.29
N PHE A 348 -16.86 11.82 14.57
CA PHE A 348 -16.24 11.72 13.26
C PHE A 348 -17.17 11.01 12.28
N VAL A 349 -17.01 11.34 11.02
CA VAL A 349 -17.37 10.46 9.91
C VAL A 349 -16.09 9.78 9.42
N GLY A 350 -16.13 8.47 9.28
CA GLY A 350 -15.02 7.68 8.78
C GLY A 350 -15.36 6.90 7.52
N CYS A 351 -14.35 6.49 6.80
CA CYS A 351 -14.44 5.48 5.74
C CYS A 351 -13.10 4.77 5.57
N TYR A 352 -13.16 3.62 4.90
CA TYR A 352 -11.99 2.87 4.47
C TYR A 352 -11.86 2.92 2.94
N LEU A 353 -10.61 2.86 2.45
CA LEU A 353 -10.30 2.69 1.02
C LEU A 353 -9.36 1.51 0.82
N ASN A 354 -9.28 0.99 -0.41
CA ASN A 354 -8.34 -0.08 -0.72
C ASN A 354 -6.94 0.50 -0.93
N HIS A 355 -5.91 -0.24 -0.55
CA HIS A 355 -4.53 0.17 -0.75
C HIS A 355 -4.18 0.33 -2.25
N SER A 356 -4.73 -0.54 -3.11
CA SER A 356 -4.55 -0.47 -4.56
C SER A 356 -5.04 0.85 -5.18
N ASP A 357 -6.04 1.50 -4.57
CA ASP A 357 -6.53 2.80 -5.04
C ASP A 357 -5.50 3.91 -4.77
N LEU A 358 -4.82 3.88 -3.60
CA LEU A 358 -3.71 4.78 -3.30
C LEU A 358 -2.56 4.57 -4.28
N GLU A 359 -2.10 3.33 -4.45
CA GLU A 359 -1.03 3.00 -5.39
C GLU A 359 -1.35 3.45 -6.82
N SER A 360 -2.59 3.24 -7.28
CA SER A 360 -3.06 3.72 -8.57
C SER A 360 -2.99 5.24 -8.66
N ARG A 361 -3.40 5.93 -7.57
CA ARG A 361 -3.42 7.39 -7.54
C ARG A 361 -2.00 7.97 -7.54
N ILE A 362 -1.07 7.40 -6.78
CA ILE A 362 0.35 7.76 -6.80
C ILE A 362 0.89 7.69 -8.24
N ARG A 363 0.67 6.55 -8.92
CA ARG A 363 1.14 6.34 -10.31
C ARG A 363 0.48 7.28 -11.32
N THR A 364 -0.80 7.63 -11.15
CA THR A 364 -1.53 8.47 -12.14
C THR A 364 -1.30 9.96 -11.94
N LEU A 365 -0.97 10.40 -10.75
CA LEU A 365 -0.62 11.79 -10.46
C LEU A 365 0.87 12.08 -10.65
N ALA A 366 1.69 11.06 -10.94
CA ALA A 366 3.15 11.16 -11.04
C ALA A 366 3.76 11.81 -9.78
N VAL A 367 3.27 11.38 -8.62
CA VAL A 367 3.69 11.85 -7.29
C VAL A 367 5.04 11.28 -6.91
#